data_9a232eaa50eb8689f59a8940c15f5c81
#
_entry.id   9a232eaa50eb8689f59a8940c15f5c81
#
_cell.length_a   1.000
_cell.length_b   1.000
_cell.length_c   1.000
_cell.angle_alpha   90.00
_cell.angle_beta   90.00
_cell.angle_gamma   90.00
#
_symmetry.space_group_name_H-M   'P 1'
#
loop_
_entity.id
_entity.type
_entity.pdbx_description
1 polymer ?
#
loop_
_entity_poly.entity_id
_entity_poly.type
_entity_poly.pdbx_seq_one_letter_code
_entity_poly.pdbx_strand_id
1 'polypeptide(L)'
;MVLVDSSIWIEAFRRQGDVHVKLALKGLLDEYEAAWCSVVKLEVLSGARKEERKALTTRFSIIPFLPVTEADYDWSVDAAWKLRERGHVVKSTDLLIAAVAQRADIRVYAQDKHFEIMRDVLGIGLYQPGYNGMYNPGTE
;
A
#
# COMPACT_ATOMS: atom_id res chain seq x y z
N MET A 1 -7.22 -8.36 5.43
CA MET A 1 -6.83 -6.94 5.35
C MET A 1 -6.04 -6.67 4.08
N VAL A 2 -5.98 -5.42 3.68
CA VAL A 2 -5.24 -4.96 2.51
C VAL A 2 -4.34 -3.80 2.95
N LEU A 3 -3.05 -3.90 2.66
CA LEU A 3 -2.11 -2.81 2.91
C LEU A 3 -2.23 -1.82 1.76
N VAL A 4 -2.70 -0.62 2.05
CA VAL A 4 -2.95 0.41 1.05
C VAL A 4 -1.69 1.26 0.90
N ASP A 5 -1.13 1.27 -0.32
CA ASP A 5 0.06 2.05 -0.65
C ASP A 5 -0.23 3.55 -0.64
N SER A 6 0.80 4.35 -0.40
CA SER A 6 0.68 5.81 -0.39
C SER A 6 0.13 6.37 -1.70
N SER A 7 0.45 5.76 -2.84
CA SER A 7 -0.09 6.18 -4.15
C SER A 7 -1.63 6.20 -4.17
N ILE A 8 -2.25 5.23 -3.51
CA ILE A 8 -3.72 5.14 -3.42
C ILE A 8 -4.28 6.24 -2.51
N TRP A 9 -3.70 6.40 -1.31
CA TRP A 9 -4.14 7.45 -0.39
C TRP A 9 -4.02 8.83 -1.02
N ILE A 10 -2.88 9.12 -1.64
CA ILE A 10 -2.61 10.42 -2.28
C ILE A 10 -3.60 10.66 -3.42
N GLU A 11 -3.82 9.66 -4.28
CA GLU A 11 -4.76 9.76 -5.39
C GLU A 11 -6.20 9.99 -4.88
N ALA A 12 -6.60 9.26 -3.85
CA ALA A 12 -7.94 9.39 -3.28
C ALA A 12 -8.19 10.76 -2.64
N PHE A 13 -7.15 11.39 -2.09
CA PHE A 13 -7.27 12.71 -1.45
C PHE A 13 -7.19 13.86 -2.45
N ARG A 14 -6.75 13.60 -3.68
CA ARG A 14 -6.70 14.64 -4.71
C ARG A 14 -8.12 15.01 -5.12
N ARG A 15 -8.37 16.31 -5.26
CA ARG A 15 -9.70 16.81 -5.64
C ARG A 15 -10.17 16.22 -6.98
N GLN A 16 -9.25 16.10 -7.95
CA GLN A 16 -9.52 15.54 -9.27
C GLN A 16 -8.86 14.17 -9.46
N GLY A 17 -8.72 13.42 -8.38
CA GLY A 17 -8.19 12.07 -8.46
C GLY A 17 -9.17 11.11 -9.08
N ASP A 18 -8.68 9.93 -9.44
CA ASP A 18 -9.45 8.86 -10.08
C ASP A 18 -10.62 8.43 -9.20
N VAL A 19 -11.84 8.52 -9.74
CA VAL A 19 -13.07 8.16 -9.03
C VAL A 19 -13.07 6.69 -8.62
N HIS A 20 -12.56 5.81 -9.47
CA HIS A 20 -12.50 4.37 -9.17
C HIS A 20 -11.57 4.07 -8.00
N VAL A 21 -10.45 4.79 -7.89
CA VAL A 21 -9.54 4.67 -6.75
C VAL A 21 -10.22 5.16 -5.47
N LYS A 22 -10.92 6.28 -5.54
CA LYS A 22 -11.67 6.82 -4.38
C LYS A 22 -12.72 5.84 -3.91
N LEU A 23 -13.47 5.24 -4.83
CA LEU A 23 -14.51 4.26 -4.50
C LEU A 23 -13.90 2.96 -3.93
N ALA A 24 -12.80 2.51 -4.52
CA ALA A 24 -12.12 1.30 -4.05
C ALA A 24 -11.58 1.47 -2.63
N LEU A 25 -10.96 2.61 -2.35
CA LEU A 25 -10.47 2.91 -0.99
C LEU A 25 -11.63 3.03 -0.01
N LYS A 26 -12.70 3.72 -0.39
CA LYS A 26 -13.90 3.83 0.44
C LYS A 26 -14.45 2.44 0.77
N GLY A 27 -14.50 1.54 -0.20
CA GLY A 27 -14.96 0.17 0.01
C GLY A 27 -14.12 -0.57 1.03
N LEU A 28 -12.79 -0.44 0.94
CA LEU A 28 -11.88 -1.06 1.92
C LEU A 28 -12.07 -0.48 3.32
N LEU A 29 -12.29 0.82 3.42
CA LEU A 29 -12.52 1.48 4.71
C LEU A 29 -13.86 1.07 5.31
N ASP A 30 -14.91 1.02 4.50
CA ASP A 30 -16.25 0.62 4.94
C ASP A 30 -16.28 -0.84 5.42
N GLU A 31 -15.46 -1.70 4.85
CA GLU A 31 -15.34 -3.11 5.25
C GLU A 31 -14.30 -3.34 6.35
N TYR A 32 -13.67 -2.28 6.87
CA TYR A 32 -12.62 -2.38 7.89
C TYR A 32 -11.44 -3.24 7.45
N GLU A 33 -11.13 -3.21 6.16
CA GLU A 33 -10.07 -4.03 5.55
C GLU A 33 -8.82 -3.25 5.18
N ALA A 34 -8.83 -1.93 5.29
CA ALA A 34 -7.66 -1.11 4.98
C ALA A 34 -6.67 -1.11 6.15
N ALA A 35 -5.39 -1.21 5.83
CA ALA A 35 -4.28 -1.07 6.77
C ALA A 35 -3.23 -0.15 6.17
N TRP A 36 -2.34 0.38 6.99
CA TRP A 36 -1.21 1.18 6.56
C TRP A 36 0.03 0.84 7.38
N CYS A 37 1.20 1.26 6.90
CA CYS A 37 2.47 0.95 7.57
C CYS A 37 3.34 2.20 7.75
N SER A 38 4.48 2.05 8.42
CA SER A 38 5.39 3.16 8.72
C SER A 38 5.79 3.96 7.49
N VAL A 39 6.10 3.28 6.38
CA VAL A 39 6.49 3.95 5.13
C VAL A 39 5.36 4.81 4.59
N VAL A 40 4.16 4.25 4.54
CA VAL A 40 2.96 4.96 4.06
C VAL A 40 2.67 6.16 4.95
N LYS A 41 2.76 5.97 6.27
CA LYS A 41 2.58 7.06 7.24
C LYS A 41 3.52 8.22 6.94
N LEU A 42 4.80 7.92 6.74
CA LEU A 42 5.79 8.94 6.43
C LEU A 42 5.45 9.66 5.13
N GLU A 43 5.18 8.92 4.07
CA GLU A 43 4.93 9.50 2.74
C GLU A 43 3.67 10.35 2.69
N VAL A 44 2.58 9.87 3.29
CA VAL A 44 1.29 10.57 3.27
C VAL A 44 1.31 11.79 4.19
N LEU A 45 1.73 11.62 5.44
CA LEU A 45 1.68 12.71 6.43
C LEU A 45 2.71 13.78 6.18
N SER A 46 3.92 13.43 5.69
CA SER A 46 4.94 14.43 5.40
C SER A 46 4.53 15.38 4.25
N GLY A 47 3.69 14.90 3.34
CA GLY A 47 3.18 15.72 2.24
C GLY A 47 1.95 16.53 2.58
N ALA A 48 1.39 16.39 3.80
CA ALA A 48 0.17 17.08 4.17
C ALA A 48 0.38 18.57 4.40
N ARG A 49 -0.54 19.39 3.89
CA ARG A 49 -0.52 20.82 4.15
C ARG A 49 -0.83 21.09 5.62
N LYS A 50 -0.30 22.18 6.13
CA LYS A 50 -0.40 22.53 7.56
C LYS A 50 -1.84 22.44 8.09
N GLU A 51 -2.79 22.97 7.36
CA GLU A 51 -4.20 23.00 7.74
C GLU A 51 -4.88 21.62 7.70
N GLU A 52 -4.25 20.65 7.06
CA GLU A 52 -4.79 19.28 6.93
C GLU A 52 -4.23 18.30 7.96
N ARG A 53 -3.09 18.63 8.58
CA ARG A 53 -2.31 17.69 9.40
C ARG A 53 -3.10 17.08 10.55
N LYS A 54 -3.84 17.91 11.28
CA LYS A 54 -4.59 17.44 12.43
C LYS A 54 -5.72 16.50 12.01
N ALA A 55 -6.47 16.86 10.97
CA ALA A 55 -7.58 16.06 10.47
C ALA A 55 -7.10 14.72 9.93
N LEU A 56 -6.00 14.71 9.17
CA LEU A 56 -5.42 13.48 8.64
C LEU A 56 -4.92 12.57 9.76
N THR A 57 -4.19 13.11 10.72
CA THR A 57 -3.68 12.34 11.86
C THR A 57 -4.84 11.68 12.61
N THR A 58 -5.92 12.40 12.83
CA THR A 58 -7.11 11.87 13.48
C THR A 58 -7.76 10.75 12.68
N ARG A 59 -7.91 10.93 11.36
CA ARG A 59 -8.48 9.91 10.48
C ARG A 59 -7.66 8.62 10.48
N PHE A 60 -6.33 8.75 10.38
CA PHE A 60 -5.45 7.59 10.35
C PHE A 60 -5.34 6.88 11.69
N SER A 61 -5.67 7.55 12.80
CA SER A 61 -5.56 6.93 14.14
C SER A 61 -6.46 5.71 14.32
N ILE A 62 -7.52 5.58 13.52
CA ILE A 62 -8.45 4.45 13.61
C ILE A 62 -8.15 3.33 12.59
N ILE A 63 -7.17 3.55 11.72
CA ILE A 63 -6.81 2.56 10.70
C ILE A 63 -5.72 1.65 11.26
N PRO A 64 -5.87 0.31 11.15
CA PRO A 64 -4.85 -0.61 11.62
C PRO A 64 -3.47 -0.29 11.07
N PHE A 65 -2.48 -0.21 11.97
CA PHE A 65 -1.13 0.19 11.66
C PHE A 65 -0.17 -0.98 11.81
N LEU A 66 0.64 -1.20 10.77
CA LEU A 66 1.66 -2.26 10.74
C LEU A 66 3.05 -1.62 10.72
N PRO A 67 3.79 -1.68 11.82
CA PRO A 67 5.12 -1.08 11.84
C PRO A 67 6.12 -1.86 10.97
N VAL A 68 7.06 -1.15 10.37
CA VAL A 68 8.20 -1.75 9.67
C VAL A 68 9.18 -2.28 10.72
N THR A 69 9.69 -3.48 10.52
CA THR A 69 10.61 -4.15 11.42
C THR A 69 11.95 -4.44 10.75
N GLU A 70 12.96 -4.84 11.54
CA GLU A 70 14.25 -5.26 10.99
C GLU A 70 14.10 -6.44 10.01
N ALA A 71 13.18 -7.36 10.30
CA ALA A 71 12.92 -8.48 9.39
C ALA A 71 12.43 -8.00 8.02
N ASP A 72 11.70 -6.89 7.98
CA ASP A 72 11.23 -6.30 6.73
C ASP A 72 12.40 -5.76 5.90
N TYR A 73 13.39 -5.14 6.57
CA TYR A 73 14.62 -4.69 5.90
C TYR A 73 15.40 -5.88 5.33
N ASP A 74 15.57 -6.94 6.11
CA ASP A 74 16.27 -8.15 5.66
C ASP A 74 15.58 -8.78 4.45
N TRP A 75 14.26 -8.91 4.51
CA TRP A 75 13.47 -9.41 3.38
C TRP A 75 13.66 -8.53 2.14
N SER A 76 13.70 -7.21 2.34
CA SER A 76 13.85 -6.24 1.25
C SER A 76 15.21 -6.34 0.56
N VAL A 77 16.27 -6.63 1.31
CA VAL A 77 17.60 -6.85 0.72
C VAL A 77 17.57 -8.08 -0.22
N ASP A 78 17.06 -9.20 0.27
CA ASP A 78 16.94 -10.42 -0.54
C ASP A 78 16.06 -10.18 -1.78
N ALA A 79 14.95 -9.49 -1.60
CA ALA A 79 14.04 -9.15 -2.68
C ALA A 79 14.72 -8.27 -3.75
N ALA A 80 15.48 -7.26 -3.30
CA ALA A 80 16.22 -6.38 -4.21
C ALA A 80 17.21 -7.17 -5.07
N TRP A 81 17.93 -8.14 -4.48
CA TRP A 81 18.86 -8.98 -5.22
C TRP A 81 18.14 -9.83 -6.28
N LYS A 82 17.04 -10.47 -5.91
CA LYS A 82 16.24 -11.27 -6.85
C LYS A 82 15.71 -10.43 -8.01
N LEU A 83 15.23 -9.23 -7.72
CA LEU A 83 14.73 -8.32 -8.75
C LEU A 83 15.83 -7.87 -9.69
N ARG A 84 17.01 -7.51 -9.17
CA ARG A 84 18.16 -7.12 -9.99
C ARG A 84 18.64 -8.24 -10.91
N GLU A 85 18.63 -9.48 -10.45
CA GLU A 85 18.95 -10.63 -11.26
C GLU A 85 18.01 -10.79 -12.47
N ARG A 86 16.81 -10.24 -12.37
CA ARG A 86 15.81 -10.20 -13.44
C ARG A 86 15.79 -8.88 -14.20
N GLY A 87 16.74 -7.98 -13.92
CA GLY A 87 16.87 -6.70 -14.62
C GLY A 87 15.95 -5.59 -14.09
N HIS A 88 15.43 -5.74 -12.87
CA HIS A 88 14.52 -4.75 -12.27
C HIS A 88 15.17 -4.06 -11.08
N VAL A 89 14.96 -2.73 -10.99
CA VAL A 89 15.34 -1.92 -9.83
C VAL A 89 14.07 -1.34 -9.24
N VAL A 90 13.76 -1.72 -8.00
CA VAL A 90 12.58 -1.23 -7.27
C VAL A 90 13.07 -0.39 -6.10
N LYS A 91 12.45 0.77 -5.88
CA LYS A 91 12.87 1.68 -4.81
C LYS A 91 12.62 1.09 -3.43
N SER A 92 13.42 1.53 -2.47
CA SER A 92 13.44 1.00 -1.10
C SER A 92 12.08 1.07 -0.41
N THR A 93 11.34 2.15 -0.62
CA THR A 93 10.02 2.32 0.02
C THR A 93 9.01 1.29 -0.47
N ASP A 94 9.00 0.97 -1.76
CA ASP A 94 8.12 -0.04 -2.33
C ASP A 94 8.49 -1.44 -1.83
N LEU A 95 9.79 -1.72 -1.71
CA LEU A 95 10.28 -2.99 -1.15
C LEU A 95 9.81 -3.17 0.29
N LEU A 96 9.90 -2.13 1.11
CA LEU A 96 9.49 -2.18 2.51
C LEU A 96 7.97 -2.39 2.65
N ILE A 97 7.18 -1.73 1.83
CA ILE A 97 5.72 -1.93 1.82
C ILE A 97 5.39 -3.38 1.48
N ALA A 98 6.04 -3.93 0.44
CA ALA A 98 5.86 -5.33 0.06
C ALA A 98 6.30 -6.28 1.18
N ALA A 99 7.40 -5.97 1.86
CA ALA A 99 7.92 -6.76 2.97
C ALA A 99 6.91 -6.86 4.12
N VAL A 100 6.33 -5.73 4.51
CA VAL A 100 5.30 -5.69 5.58
C VAL A 100 4.09 -6.53 5.19
N ALA A 101 3.62 -6.38 3.95
CA ALA A 101 2.48 -7.14 3.45
C ALA A 101 2.77 -8.64 3.43
N GLN A 102 3.96 -9.04 3.00
CA GLN A 102 4.36 -10.44 2.98
C GLN A 102 4.42 -11.03 4.39
N ARG A 103 5.01 -10.29 5.33
CA ARG A 103 5.09 -10.75 6.72
C ARG A 103 3.70 -10.89 7.36
N ALA A 104 2.80 -9.97 7.06
CA ALA A 104 1.44 -9.98 7.59
C ALA A 104 0.50 -10.90 6.80
N ASP A 105 0.97 -11.47 5.70
CA ASP A 105 0.18 -12.32 4.79
C ASP A 105 -1.09 -11.63 4.30
N ILE A 106 -0.92 -10.40 3.83
CA ILE A 106 -2.01 -9.60 3.27
C ILE A 106 -1.64 -9.07 1.88
N ARG A 107 -2.66 -8.68 1.12
CA ARG A 107 -2.47 -8.11 -0.21
C ARG A 107 -2.13 -6.63 -0.13
N VAL A 108 -1.48 -6.11 -1.19
CA VAL A 108 -1.18 -4.70 -1.35
C VAL A 108 -2.12 -4.09 -2.39
N TYR A 109 -2.64 -2.90 -2.10
CA TYR A 109 -3.36 -2.09 -3.10
C TYR A 109 -2.47 -0.91 -3.48
N ALA A 110 -2.03 -0.88 -4.73
CA ALA A 110 -1.11 0.14 -5.25
C ALA A 110 -1.37 0.39 -6.73
N GLN A 111 -0.99 1.57 -7.22
CA GLN A 111 -1.06 1.91 -8.63
C GLN A 111 0.28 1.77 -9.36
N ASP A 112 1.37 1.65 -8.62
CA ASP A 112 2.72 1.62 -9.18
C ASP A 112 3.03 0.27 -9.82
N LYS A 113 3.59 0.29 -11.03
CA LYS A 113 4.01 -0.92 -11.77
C LYS A 113 5.03 -1.77 -11.02
N HIS A 114 5.81 -1.17 -10.12
CA HIS A 114 6.78 -1.91 -9.31
C HIS A 114 6.11 -3.02 -8.52
N PHE A 115 4.87 -2.83 -8.07
CA PHE A 115 4.14 -3.87 -7.33
C PHE A 115 3.72 -5.02 -8.24
N GLU A 116 3.39 -4.77 -9.51
CA GLU A 116 3.12 -5.83 -10.48
C GLU A 116 4.38 -6.66 -10.74
N ILE A 117 5.52 -6.00 -10.87
CA ILE A 117 6.82 -6.68 -11.03
C ILE A 117 7.12 -7.54 -9.80
N MET A 118 6.91 -7.00 -8.62
CA MET A 118 7.14 -7.76 -7.38
C MET A 118 6.18 -8.93 -7.24
N ARG A 119 4.94 -8.80 -7.68
CA ARG A 119 4.01 -9.93 -7.74
C ARG A 119 4.58 -11.04 -8.62
N ASP A 120 5.04 -10.69 -9.82
CA ASP A 120 5.51 -11.67 -10.81
C ASP A 120 6.81 -12.35 -10.38
N VAL A 121 7.73 -11.61 -9.76
CA VAL A 121 9.05 -12.12 -9.38
C VAL A 121 9.05 -12.72 -7.96
N LEU A 122 8.35 -12.10 -7.03
CA LEU A 122 8.43 -12.43 -5.60
C LEU A 122 7.17 -13.12 -5.07
N GLY A 123 6.08 -13.12 -5.82
CA GLY A 123 4.85 -13.78 -5.42
C GLY A 123 4.02 -13.02 -4.38
N ILE A 124 4.22 -11.72 -4.21
CA ILE A 124 3.37 -10.94 -3.31
C ILE A 124 1.93 -10.88 -3.85
N GLY A 125 0.96 -10.76 -2.96
CA GLY A 125 -0.43 -10.63 -3.34
C GLY A 125 -0.81 -9.18 -3.61
N LEU A 126 -1.58 -8.95 -4.67
CA LEU A 126 -2.12 -7.62 -4.98
C LEU A 126 -3.64 -7.63 -4.84
N TYR A 127 -4.16 -6.54 -4.29
CA TYR A 127 -5.59 -6.31 -4.24
C TYR A 127 -6.05 -5.74 -5.58
N GLN A 128 -7.06 -6.37 -6.16
CA GLN A 128 -7.73 -5.91 -7.38
C GLN A 128 -9.16 -5.52 -7.02
N PRO A 129 -9.53 -4.24 -7.11
CA PRO A 129 -10.92 -3.82 -6.89
C PRO A 129 -11.88 -4.55 -7.83
N GLY A 130 -13.10 -4.74 -7.40
CA GLY A 130 -14.15 -5.26 -8.24
C GLY A 130 -14.66 -4.23 -9.24
N TYR A 131 -15.74 -4.58 -9.94
CA TYR A 131 -16.36 -3.71 -10.94
C TYR A 131 -16.69 -2.34 -10.33
N ASN A 132 -16.30 -1.27 -11.02
CA ASN A 132 -16.47 0.12 -10.58
C ASN A 132 -15.87 0.43 -9.21
N GLY A 133 -14.81 -0.28 -8.83
CA GLY A 133 -14.15 -0.06 -7.54
C GLY A 133 -14.84 -0.75 -6.36
N MET A 134 -15.79 -1.62 -6.60
CA MET A 134 -16.47 -2.36 -5.53
C MET A 134 -15.45 -3.18 -4.72
N TYR A 135 -15.74 -3.34 -3.43
CA TYR A 135 -14.91 -4.17 -2.57
C TYR A 135 -14.87 -5.61 -3.10
N ASN A 136 -13.66 -6.14 -3.17
CA ASN A 136 -13.42 -7.50 -3.65
C ASN A 136 -12.71 -8.30 -2.55
N PRO A 137 -13.40 -9.21 -1.86
CA PRO A 137 -12.76 -10.00 -0.80
C PRO A 137 -11.67 -10.94 -1.31
N GLY A 138 -11.61 -11.14 -2.63
CA GLY A 138 -10.72 -12.12 -3.24
C GLY A 138 -11.32 -13.52 -3.18
N THR A 139 -10.88 -14.35 -4.12
CA THR A 139 -11.20 -15.78 -4.12
C THR A 139 -9.89 -16.51 -4.06
N GLU A 140 -9.68 -17.23 -3.00
CA GLU A 140 -8.49 -18.06 -2.81
C GLU A 140 -8.67 -19.42 -3.47
#